data_f51e78629511f00368207cb4feab2720
#
_entry.id   f51e78629511f00368207cb4feab2720
#
_cell.length_a   1.000
_cell.length_b   1.000
_cell.length_c   1.000
_cell.angle_alpha   90.00
_cell.angle_beta   90.00
_cell.angle_gamma   90.00
#
_symmetry.space_group_name_H-M   'P 1'
#
loop_
_entity.id
_entity.type
_entity.pdbx_description
1 polymer ?
#
loop_
_entity_poly.entity_id
_entity_poly.type
_entity_poly.pdbx_seq_one_letter_code
_entity_poly.pdbx_strand_id
1 'polypeptide(L)'
;MAFIKTVAGLVGALSLMGGAAFAQEQSTNRVAAKTDWSVFVEDNPTECWGVATPKEVVNTRDGRVVAATRGQILLMVFYRPSAGAKGQVAFTGGYPFRSGSTVNVNIGGNEFELFTEGEWAWPATVADDAKIVTAMKRGADAVVVGVSSRGTTTKDTFSLLGFTAAVEDAEARCGG
;
A
#
# COMPACT_ATOMS: atom_id res chain seq x y z
N MET A 1 -35.79 56.43 -43.97
CA MET A 1 -36.28 55.14 -43.48
C MET A 1 -35.04 54.26 -43.18
N ALA A 2 -34.66 54.15 -41.94
CA ALA A 2 -33.46 53.43 -41.50
C ALA A 2 -33.90 52.10 -40.82
N PHE A 3 -33.46 50.98 -41.34
CA PHE A 3 -33.73 49.65 -40.76
C PHE A 3 -32.57 49.30 -39.81
N ILE A 4 -32.88 49.19 -38.52
CA ILE A 4 -31.98 48.73 -37.48
C ILE A 4 -32.07 47.19 -37.47
N LYS A 5 -30.95 46.48 -37.73
CA LYS A 5 -30.82 45.03 -37.56
C LYS A 5 -30.26 44.74 -36.19
N THR A 6 -31.07 44.11 -35.34
CA THR A 6 -30.68 43.64 -34.03
C THR A 6 -29.93 42.31 -34.18
N VAL A 7 -28.69 42.22 -33.72
CA VAL A 7 -27.90 41.00 -33.65
C VAL A 7 -28.06 40.41 -32.23
N ALA A 8 -28.71 39.26 -32.13
CA ALA A 8 -28.82 38.51 -30.88
C ALA A 8 -27.54 37.72 -30.65
N GLY A 9 -26.78 38.08 -29.61
CA GLY A 9 -25.61 37.32 -29.15
C GLY A 9 -26.03 36.11 -28.35
N LEU A 10 -25.58 34.94 -28.81
CA LEU A 10 -25.75 33.66 -28.10
C LEU A 10 -24.61 33.56 -27.08
N VAL A 11 -24.90 33.68 -25.77
CA VAL A 11 -23.96 33.44 -24.69
C VAL A 11 -23.96 31.91 -24.42
N GLY A 12 -22.91 31.22 -24.86
CA GLY A 12 -22.66 29.84 -24.56
C GLY A 12 -22.16 29.67 -23.11
N ALA A 13 -22.98 29.05 -22.26
CA ALA A 13 -22.58 28.68 -20.92
C ALA A 13 -21.63 27.45 -20.98
N LEU A 14 -20.37 27.70 -20.68
CA LEU A 14 -19.34 26.63 -20.54
C LEU A 14 -19.51 25.98 -19.16
N SER A 15 -20.15 24.82 -19.12
CA SER A 15 -20.29 24.03 -17.89
C SER A 15 -18.94 23.35 -17.58
N LEU A 16 -18.21 23.89 -16.60
CA LEU A 16 -17.04 23.23 -16.00
C LEU A 16 -17.52 22.05 -15.17
N MET A 17 -17.43 20.83 -15.73
CA MET A 17 -17.54 19.61 -14.95
C MET A 17 -16.27 19.47 -14.11
N GLY A 18 -16.34 19.91 -12.85
CA GLY A 18 -15.35 19.63 -11.84
C GLY A 18 -15.36 18.14 -11.52
N GLY A 19 -14.37 17.41 -12.03
CA GLY A 19 -14.12 16.03 -11.60
C GLY A 19 -13.77 16.05 -10.11
N ALA A 20 -14.58 15.38 -9.28
CA ALA A 20 -14.22 15.10 -7.90
C ALA A 20 -13.00 14.19 -7.91
N ALA A 21 -11.82 14.75 -7.61
CA ALA A 21 -10.66 13.96 -7.26
C ALA A 21 -10.99 13.28 -5.91
N PHE A 22 -11.16 11.96 -5.92
CA PHE A 22 -11.17 11.18 -4.70
C PHE A 22 -9.74 11.24 -4.15
N ALA A 23 -9.51 12.16 -3.22
CA ALA A 23 -8.33 12.10 -2.38
C ALA A 23 -8.46 10.81 -1.54
N GLN A 24 -7.53 9.88 -1.69
CA GLN A 24 -7.40 8.77 -0.76
C GLN A 24 -7.15 9.39 0.62
N GLU A 25 -8.11 9.20 1.53
CA GLU A 25 -7.92 9.63 2.91
C GLU A 25 -6.74 8.84 3.49
N GLN A 26 -5.65 9.55 3.72
CA GLN A 26 -4.56 9.02 4.53
C GLN A 26 -5.01 9.10 5.99
N SER A 27 -4.97 7.96 6.71
CA SER A 27 -5.20 7.98 8.14
C SER A 27 -4.22 8.95 8.81
N THR A 28 -4.78 9.89 9.57
CA THR A 28 -4.00 10.85 10.39
C THR A 28 -3.75 10.31 11.81
N ASN A 29 -4.31 9.15 12.15
CA ASN A 29 -4.32 8.57 13.49
C ASN A 29 -3.05 7.77 13.81
N ARG A 30 -1.88 8.32 13.48
CA ARG A 30 -0.61 7.73 13.88
C ARG A 30 -0.39 7.93 15.38
N VAL A 31 -0.36 6.83 16.13
CA VAL A 31 -0.23 6.82 17.58
C VAL A 31 1.20 6.57 18.06
N ALA A 32 2.08 5.97 17.23
CA ALA A 32 3.48 5.75 17.57
C ALA A 32 4.38 5.71 16.33
N ALA A 33 5.67 5.97 16.56
CA ALA A 33 6.75 5.73 15.62
C ALA A 33 7.80 4.85 16.30
N LYS A 34 8.21 3.78 15.63
CA LYS A 34 9.18 2.79 16.10
C LYS A 34 10.28 2.65 15.05
N THR A 35 11.26 3.54 15.10
CA THR A 35 12.35 3.64 14.11
C THR A 35 11.80 3.81 12.68
N ASP A 36 11.78 2.75 11.85
CA ASP A 36 11.34 2.78 10.45
C ASP A 36 9.86 2.38 10.27
N TRP A 37 9.18 2.06 11.36
CA TRP A 37 7.78 1.65 11.39
C TRP A 37 6.91 2.67 12.11
N SER A 38 5.70 2.87 11.62
CA SER A 38 4.66 3.69 12.27
C SER A 38 3.50 2.80 12.70
N VAL A 39 2.85 3.16 13.81
CA VAL A 39 1.64 2.48 14.30
C VAL A 39 0.47 3.43 14.19
N PHE A 40 -0.62 2.93 13.63
CA PHE A 40 -1.88 3.63 13.46
C PHE A 40 -3.00 2.89 14.16
N VAL A 41 -4.01 3.62 14.58
CA VAL A 41 -5.23 3.09 15.20
C VAL A 41 -6.45 3.79 14.61
N GLU A 42 -7.46 3.02 14.23
CA GLU A 42 -8.79 3.51 13.89
C GLU A 42 -9.82 2.94 14.89
N ASP A 43 -10.83 3.73 15.24
CA ASP A 43 -11.79 3.35 16.28
C ASP A 43 -13.11 2.78 15.74
N ASN A 44 -13.50 3.10 14.50
CA ASN A 44 -14.76 2.67 13.90
C ASN A 44 -14.62 2.24 12.43
N PRO A 45 -14.38 0.96 12.13
CA PRO A 45 -14.16 -0.17 13.06
C PRO A 45 -12.80 -0.08 13.76
N THR A 46 -12.66 -0.73 14.91
CA THR A 46 -11.37 -0.80 15.62
C THR A 46 -10.37 -1.59 14.79
N GLU A 47 -9.33 -0.90 14.34
CA GLU A 47 -8.20 -1.47 13.60
C GLU A 47 -6.89 -0.86 14.07
N CYS A 48 -5.86 -1.70 14.21
CA CYS A 48 -4.50 -1.24 14.49
C CYS A 48 -3.55 -1.85 13.47
N TRP A 49 -2.57 -1.08 13.01
CA TRP A 49 -1.56 -1.63 12.10
C TRP A 49 -0.20 -1.01 12.29
N GLY A 50 0.82 -1.84 12.07
CA GLY A 50 2.17 -1.38 11.83
C GLY A 50 2.38 -1.19 10.32
N VAL A 51 3.06 -0.13 9.91
CA VAL A 51 3.34 0.18 8.51
C VAL A 51 4.73 0.78 8.32
N ALA A 52 5.38 0.39 7.22
CA ALA A 52 6.61 1.01 6.74
C ALA A 52 6.52 1.36 5.25
N THR A 53 7.33 2.36 4.86
CA THR A 53 7.64 2.68 3.46
C THR A 53 9.02 2.11 3.11
N PRO A 54 9.29 1.79 1.82
CA PRO A 54 10.58 1.24 1.43
C PRO A 54 11.71 2.24 1.59
N LYS A 55 12.92 1.74 1.89
CA LYS A 55 14.16 2.51 1.90
C LYS A 55 14.79 2.59 0.51
N GLU A 56 14.54 1.58 -0.32
CA GLU A 56 15.03 1.51 -1.69
C GLU A 56 13.92 1.04 -2.62
N VAL A 57 13.84 1.65 -3.78
CA VAL A 57 12.86 1.35 -4.83
C VAL A 57 13.58 1.21 -6.15
N VAL A 58 13.51 0.03 -6.77
CA VAL A 58 14.08 -0.24 -8.10
C VAL A 58 12.96 -0.72 -9.02
N ASN A 59 12.82 -0.06 -10.17
CA ASN A 59 11.87 -0.47 -11.21
C ASN A 59 12.66 -0.90 -12.45
N THR A 60 12.32 -2.06 -13.01
CA THR A 60 12.97 -2.59 -14.19
C THR A 60 11.96 -3.01 -15.25
N ARG A 61 12.32 -2.87 -16.52
CA ARG A 61 11.57 -3.42 -17.66
C ARG A 61 12.56 -3.96 -18.67
N ASP A 62 12.34 -5.20 -19.11
CA ASP A 62 13.25 -5.90 -20.04
C ASP A 62 14.70 -5.87 -19.56
N GLY A 63 14.91 -6.07 -18.25
CA GLY A 63 16.22 -6.08 -17.61
C GLY A 63 16.90 -4.71 -17.45
N ARG A 64 16.23 -3.61 -17.81
CA ARG A 64 16.78 -2.24 -17.69
C ARG A 64 16.06 -1.47 -16.60
N VAL A 65 16.80 -0.69 -15.82
CA VAL A 65 16.22 0.24 -14.84
C VAL A 65 15.44 1.32 -15.58
N VAL A 66 14.22 1.57 -15.13
CA VAL A 66 13.30 2.57 -15.69
C VAL A 66 12.76 3.48 -14.61
N ALA A 67 12.47 4.72 -14.96
CA ALA A 67 11.66 5.59 -14.12
C ALA A 67 10.19 5.13 -14.16
N ALA A 68 9.53 5.09 -12.99
CA ALA A 68 8.10 4.79 -12.89
C ALA A 68 7.47 5.66 -11.80
N THR A 69 6.33 6.29 -12.14
CA THR A 69 5.48 6.94 -11.14
C THR A 69 4.61 5.87 -10.49
N ARG A 70 4.65 5.80 -9.18
CA ARG A 70 3.91 4.85 -8.35
C ARG A 70 3.09 5.63 -7.31
N GLY A 71 2.00 5.05 -6.85
CA GLY A 71 1.28 5.49 -5.66
C GLY A 71 2.07 5.16 -4.39
N GLN A 72 1.37 5.04 -3.27
CA GLN A 72 1.98 4.67 -1.99
C GLN A 72 2.51 3.24 -2.05
N ILE A 73 3.72 3.04 -1.54
CA ILE A 73 4.35 1.73 -1.44
C ILE A 73 4.44 1.40 0.04
N LEU A 74 3.66 0.41 0.50
CA LEU A 74 3.48 0.12 1.91
C LEU A 74 3.60 -1.38 2.18
N LEU A 75 4.34 -1.72 3.23
CA LEU A 75 4.30 -3.04 3.86
C LEU A 75 3.65 -2.88 5.22
N MET A 76 2.60 -3.68 5.50
CA MET A 76 1.70 -3.49 6.63
C MET A 76 1.42 -4.80 7.35
N VAL A 77 1.12 -4.70 8.65
CA VAL A 77 0.61 -5.82 9.46
C VAL A 77 -0.57 -5.32 10.27
N PHE A 78 -1.75 -5.92 10.06
CA PHE A 78 -3.02 -5.50 10.61
C PHE A 78 -3.50 -6.38 11.76
N TYR A 79 -4.18 -5.73 12.70
CA TYR A 79 -4.97 -6.34 13.77
C TYR A 79 -6.39 -5.76 13.69
N ARG A 80 -7.37 -6.62 13.34
CA ARG A 80 -8.79 -6.25 13.15
C ARG A 80 -9.67 -7.21 13.94
N PRO A 81 -9.99 -6.92 15.20
CA PRO A 81 -10.78 -7.81 16.07
C PRO A 81 -12.12 -8.22 15.44
N SER A 82 -12.83 -7.26 14.83
CA SER A 82 -14.12 -7.49 14.16
C SER A 82 -14.07 -8.47 12.99
N ALA A 83 -12.92 -8.59 12.33
CA ALA A 83 -12.68 -9.52 11.22
C ALA A 83 -11.87 -10.75 11.63
N GLY A 84 -11.50 -10.89 12.91
CA GLY A 84 -10.66 -11.98 13.40
C GLY A 84 -9.21 -11.94 12.89
N ALA A 85 -8.77 -10.84 12.26
CA ALA A 85 -7.42 -10.70 11.76
C ALA A 85 -6.45 -10.38 12.91
N LYS A 86 -5.43 -11.24 13.06
CA LYS A 86 -4.38 -11.12 14.08
C LYS A 86 -3.02 -11.24 13.41
N GLY A 87 -2.44 -10.12 13.04
CA GLY A 87 -1.14 -10.09 12.37
C GLY A 87 -1.23 -10.37 10.86
N GLN A 88 -2.29 -9.93 10.19
CA GLN A 88 -2.46 -10.07 8.74
C GLN A 88 -1.47 -9.19 7.99
N VAL A 89 -0.62 -9.80 7.18
CA VAL A 89 0.35 -9.09 6.34
C VAL A 89 -0.33 -8.60 5.06
N ALA A 90 -0.02 -7.37 4.65
CA ALA A 90 -0.44 -6.81 3.37
C ALA A 90 0.67 -5.97 2.74
N PHE A 91 0.73 -5.99 1.42
CA PHE A 91 1.63 -5.15 0.65
C PHE A 91 0.87 -4.43 -0.45
N THR A 92 1.18 -3.15 -0.68
CA THR A 92 0.79 -2.45 -1.89
C THR A 92 2.02 -1.88 -2.58
N GLY A 93 2.08 -2.12 -3.89
CA GLY A 93 3.15 -1.61 -4.74
C GLY A 93 2.88 -0.21 -5.29
N GLY A 94 1.69 0.37 -5.03
CA GLY A 94 1.25 1.64 -5.59
C GLY A 94 0.93 1.56 -7.09
N TYR A 95 0.52 0.39 -7.56
CA TYR A 95 0.08 0.11 -8.93
C TYR A 95 -0.76 -1.17 -8.98
N PRO A 96 -1.65 -1.33 -9.99
CA PRO A 96 -2.33 -2.60 -10.23
C PRO A 96 -1.33 -3.69 -10.64
N PHE A 97 -1.34 -4.81 -9.92
CA PHE A 97 -0.50 -5.96 -10.25
C PHE A 97 -0.94 -6.63 -11.56
N ARG A 98 -0.02 -7.35 -12.19
CA ARG A 98 -0.33 -8.18 -13.35
C ARG A 98 -1.31 -9.28 -12.94
N SER A 99 -2.38 -9.46 -13.70
CA SER A 99 -3.37 -10.51 -13.43
C SER A 99 -2.71 -11.90 -13.36
N GLY A 100 -3.01 -12.65 -12.31
CA GLY A 100 -2.46 -13.98 -12.06
C GLY A 100 -0.98 -14.00 -11.65
N SER A 101 -0.35 -12.85 -11.40
CA SER A 101 0.98 -12.81 -10.81
C SER A 101 0.91 -12.86 -9.29
N THR A 102 2.04 -13.20 -8.68
CA THR A 102 2.25 -13.13 -7.24
C THR A 102 3.33 -12.11 -6.92
N VAL A 103 3.42 -11.74 -5.64
CA VAL A 103 4.51 -10.94 -5.08
C VAL A 103 5.38 -11.86 -4.25
N ASN A 104 6.70 -11.81 -4.47
CA ASN A 104 7.67 -12.52 -3.66
C ASN A 104 8.22 -11.61 -2.57
N VAL A 105 8.31 -12.13 -1.34
CA VAL A 105 8.93 -11.45 -0.19
C VAL A 105 10.10 -12.29 0.30
N ASN A 106 11.31 -11.75 0.21
CA ASN A 106 12.52 -12.37 0.75
C ASN A 106 12.94 -11.71 2.06
N ILE A 107 13.10 -12.53 3.12
CA ILE A 107 13.55 -12.06 4.43
C ILE A 107 14.66 -12.98 4.91
N GLY A 108 15.89 -12.49 4.91
CA GLY A 108 17.04 -13.28 5.36
C GLY A 108 17.23 -14.60 4.60
N GLY A 109 16.89 -14.64 3.32
CA GLY A 109 16.95 -15.81 2.45
C GLY A 109 15.73 -16.73 2.48
N ASN A 110 14.73 -16.45 3.34
CA ASN A 110 13.44 -17.16 3.31
C ASN A 110 12.51 -16.46 2.33
N GLU A 111 11.91 -17.23 1.44
CA GLU A 111 11.00 -16.75 0.40
C GLU A 111 9.56 -17.02 0.78
N PHE A 112 8.69 -16.01 0.60
CA PHE A 112 7.26 -16.08 0.83
C PHE A 112 6.52 -15.54 -0.38
N GLU A 113 5.37 -16.12 -0.69
CA GLU A 113 4.53 -15.72 -1.81
C GLU A 113 3.25 -15.06 -1.32
N LEU A 114 2.90 -13.90 -1.92
CA LEU A 114 1.65 -13.20 -1.70
C LEU A 114 0.81 -13.25 -2.97
N PHE A 115 -0.50 -13.49 -2.83
CA PHE A 115 -1.48 -13.40 -3.91
C PHE A 115 -1.88 -11.98 -4.16
N THR A 116 -2.11 -11.63 -5.41
CA THR A 116 -2.44 -10.26 -5.83
C THR A 116 -3.89 -10.11 -6.19
N GLU A 117 -4.49 -9.00 -5.75
CA GLU A 117 -5.80 -8.52 -6.18
C GLU A 117 -5.77 -7.00 -6.30
N GLY A 118 -5.99 -6.48 -7.51
CA GLY A 118 -5.88 -5.03 -7.77
C GLY A 118 -4.48 -4.51 -7.46
N GLU A 119 -4.37 -3.59 -6.51
CA GLU A 119 -3.11 -2.97 -6.06
C GLU A 119 -2.54 -3.61 -4.78
N TRP A 120 -3.19 -4.65 -4.27
CA TRP A 120 -2.84 -5.28 -3.00
C TRP A 120 -2.33 -6.70 -3.18
N ALA A 121 -1.53 -7.16 -2.21
CA ALA A 121 -1.04 -8.52 -2.12
C ALA A 121 -1.08 -9.01 -0.68
N TRP A 122 -1.51 -10.28 -0.47
CA TRP A 122 -1.66 -10.93 0.84
C TRP A 122 -1.17 -12.38 0.81
N PRO A 123 -0.71 -12.92 1.94
CA PRO A 123 -0.50 -14.36 2.09
C PRO A 123 -1.80 -15.16 1.91
N ALA A 124 -1.67 -16.43 1.51
CA ALA A 124 -2.83 -17.28 1.25
C ALA A 124 -3.60 -17.68 2.53
N THR A 125 -2.89 -17.77 3.66
CA THR A 125 -3.46 -18.30 4.91
C THR A 125 -2.93 -17.55 6.12
N VAL A 126 -3.69 -17.58 7.22
CA VAL A 126 -3.26 -17.06 8.53
C VAL A 126 -1.94 -17.70 9.02
N ALA A 127 -1.72 -18.97 8.66
CA ALA A 127 -0.46 -19.64 9.00
C ALA A 127 0.73 -19.06 8.23
N ASP A 128 0.52 -18.59 7.01
CA ASP A 128 1.56 -17.94 6.22
C ASP A 128 1.82 -16.51 6.71
N ASP A 129 0.77 -15.77 7.13
CA ASP A 129 0.93 -14.50 7.86
C ASP A 129 1.87 -14.67 9.06
N ALA A 130 1.60 -15.67 9.92
CA ALA A 130 2.38 -15.94 11.12
C ALA A 130 3.86 -16.28 10.82
N LYS A 131 4.11 -17.02 9.73
CA LYS A 131 5.49 -17.33 9.27
C LYS A 131 6.22 -16.05 8.83
N ILE A 132 5.56 -15.21 8.04
CA ILE A 132 6.13 -13.94 7.56
C ILE A 132 6.41 -13.01 8.73
N VAL A 133 5.45 -12.79 9.64
CA VAL A 133 5.64 -11.97 10.84
C VAL A 133 6.81 -12.49 11.69
N THR A 134 6.93 -13.82 11.84
CA THR A 134 8.04 -14.45 12.57
C THR A 134 9.39 -14.18 11.89
N ALA A 135 9.44 -14.28 10.55
CA ALA A 135 10.65 -13.97 9.80
C ALA A 135 11.01 -12.47 9.88
N MET A 136 10.01 -11.58 9.78
CA MET A 136 10.21 -10.13 9.92
C MET A 136 10.74 -9.73 11.30
N LYS A 137 10.29 -10.38 12.38
CA LYS A 137 10.82 -10.14 13.75
C LYS A 137 12.30 -10.49 13.90
N ARG A 138 12.85 -11.34 13.03
CA ARG A 138 14.25 -11.81 13.08
C ARG A 138 15.13 -11.22 11.98
N GLY A 139 14.51 -10.67 10.93
CA GLY A 139 15.19 -10.13 9.76
C GLY A 139 15.70 -8.71 9.98
N ALA A 140 16.66 -8.30 9.17
CA ALA A 140 17.10 -6.90 9.07
C ALA A 140 16.29 -6.13 8.03
N ASP A 141 16.01 -6.79 6.90
CA ASP A 141 15.29 -6.23 5.76
C ASP A 141 14.31 -7.22 5.16
N ALA A 142 13.25 -6.70 4.53
CA ALA A 142 12.35 -7.44 3.67
C ALA A 142 12.46 -6.89 2.24
N VAL A 143 12.81 -7.75 1.29
CA VAL A 143 12.88 -7.41 -0.14
C VAL A 143 11.62 -7.93 -0.81
N VAL A 144 10.83 -7.02 -1.38
CA VAL A 144 9.54 -7.33 -2.00
C VAL A 144 9.63 -7.13 -3.50
N VAL A 145 9.31 -8.18 -4.26
CA VAL A 145 9.36 -8.16 -5.72
C VAL A 145 7.99 -8.44 -6.31
N GLY A 146 7.50 -7.55 -7.15
CA GLY A 146 6.22 -7.67 -7.83
C GLY A 146 6.29 -7.26 -9.30
N VAL A 147 5.22 -7.53 -10.05
CA VAL A 147 5.12 -7.16 -11.46
C VAL A 147 3.84 -6.38 -11.68
N SER A 148 3.96 -5.17 -12.24
CA SER A 148 2.81 -4.34 -12.57
C SER A 148 2.04 -4.87 -13.79
N SER A 149 0.78 -4.49 -13.92
CA SER A 149 -0.04 -4.77 -15.10
C SER A 149 0.58 -4.27 -16.41
N ARG A 150 1.46 -3.26 -16.34
CA ARG A 150 2.21 -2.70 -17.48
C ARG A 150 3.53 -3.42 -17.76
N GLY A 151 3.86 -4.49 -17.02
CA GLY A 151 5.07 -5.29 -17.23
C GLY A 151 6.35 -4.74 -16.58
N THR A 152 6.23 -3.77 -15.68
CA THR A 152 7.38 -3.31 -14.90
C THR A 152 7.57 -4.24 -13.70
N THR A 153 8.75 -4.80 -13.54
CA THR A 153 9.17 -5.50 -12.32
C THR A 153 9.65 -4.47 -11.31
N THR A 154 9.14 -4.55 -10.09
CA THR A 154 9.53 -3.68 -8.98
C THR A 154 10.24 -4.47 -7.91
N LYS A 155 11.25 -3.89 -7.31
CA LYS A 155 11.97 -4.41 -6.15
C LYS A 155 12.03 -3.32 -5.10
N ASP A 156 11.35 -3.54 -3.99
CA ASP A 156 11.21 -2.60 -2.89
C ASP A 156 11.85 -3.21 -1.64
N THR A 157 12.80 -2.48 -1.03
CA THR A 157 13.51 -2.94 0.17
C THR A 157 13.01 -2.16 1.38
N PHE A 158 12.46 -2.88 2.35
CA PHE A 158 11.95 -2.34 3.61
C PHE A 158 12.91 -2.69 4.75
N SER A 159 13.26 -1.71 5.56
CA SER A 159 13.95 -1.95 6.82
C SER A 159 13.00 -2.58 7.83
N LEU A 160 13.47 -3.57 8.57
CA LEU A 160 12.74 -4.19 9.67
C LEU A 160 13.13 -3.63 11.05
N LEU A 161 13.93 -2.55 11.08
CA LEU A 161 14.28 -1.85 12.32
C LEU A 161 13.03 -1.21 12.94
N GLY A 162 12.67 -1.66 14.14
CA GLY A 162 11.47 -1.22 14.85
C GLY A 162 10.22 -2.04 14.56
N PHE A 163 10.27 -3.00 13.61
CA PHE A 163 9.13 -3.85 13.26
C PHE A 163 8.51 -4.55 14.47
N THR A 164 9.33 -5.27 15.24
CA THR A 164 8.86 -6.01 16.43
C THR A 164 8.11 -5.10 17.41
N ALA A 165 8.69 -3.95 17.73
CA ALA A 165 8.07 -2.99 18.62
C ALA A 165 6.78 -2.38 18.07
N ALA A 166 6.69 -2.21 16.73
CA ALA A 166 5.50 -1.67 16.08
C ALA A 166 4.34 -2.67 16.09
N VAL A 167 4.59 -3.94 15.73
CA VAL A 167 3.52 -4.95 15.70
C VAL A 167 3.07 -5.35 17.10
N GLU A 168 3.95 -5.37 18.09
CA GLU A 168 3.57 -5.62 19.49
C GLU A 168 2.75 -4.45 20.08
N ASP A 169 3.06 -3.21 19.71
CA ASP A 169 2.24 -2.04 20.09
C ASP A 169 0.85 -2.11 19.42
N ALA A 170 0.78 -2.43 18.12
CA ALA A 170 -0.48 -2.59 17.40
C ALA A 170 -1.32 -3.75 17.97
N GLU A 171 -0.68 -4.89 18.25
CA GLU A 171 -1.33 -6.05 18.86
C GLU A 171 -1.87 -5.75 20.25
N ALA A 172 -1.11 -5.07 21.10
CA ALA A 172 -1.54 -4.68 22.45
C ALA A 172 -2.77 -3.76 22.43
N ARG A 173 -2.94 -2.95 21.38
CA ARG A 173 -4.09 -2.04 21.23
C ARG A 173 -5.34 -2.71 20.68
N CYS A 174 -5.19 -3.65 19.75
CA CYS A 174 -6.30 -4.24 18.98
C CYS A 174 -6.32 -5.78 18.98
N GLY A 175 -5.32 -6.44 19.54
CA GLY A 175 -5.18 -7.91 19.44
C GLY A 175 -5.86 -8.70 20.55
N GLY A 176 -6.56 -8.02 21.48
CA GLY A 176 -7.20 -8.56 22.70
C GLY A 176 -8.29 -9.59 22.46
#